data_ed34b62741b7be9aca770909545c2033
#
_entry.id   ed34b62741b7be9aca770909545c2033
#
_cell.length_a   1.000
_cell.length_b   1.000
_cell.length_c   1.000
_cell.angle_alpha   90.00
_cell.angle_beta   90.00
_cell.angle_gamma   90.00
#
_symmetry.space_group_name_H-M   'P 1'
#
loop_
_entity.id
_entity.type
_entity.pdbx_description
1 polymer ?
#
loop_
_entity_poly.entity_id
_entity_poly.type
_entity_poly.pdbx_seq_one_letter_code
_entity_poly.pdbx_strand_id
1 'polypeptide(L)'
;MPNSQLLPMAFAEYDKFLSENKVIKGTPDAEMITRVGQRISVAAERWLDANNHQGYLKDYKWEYNLVNDKSVNAWCMPGGKIVFYTGILPIAKNEAGIAAIMGHEVAHALANHGQQRMSAGMIQQGVGVGVALATKDKSASEQTMWMQAF
;
A
#
# COMPACT_ATOMS: atom_id res chain seq x y z
N MET A 1 -3.70 21.55 -1.82
CA MET A 1 -2.69 21.69 -0.74
C MET A 1 -1.37 21.13 -1.22
N PRO A 2 -0.28 21.87 -1.13
CA PRO A 2 1.02 21.35 -1.56
C PRO A 2 1.53 20.26 -0.63
N ASN A 3 2.35 19.34 -1.16
CA ASN A 3 2.91 18.22 -0.38
C ASN A 3 3.74 18.69 0.82
N SER A 4 4.37 19.86 0.72
CA SER A 4 5.14 20.42 1.82
C SER A 4 4.30 20.71 3.07
N GLN A 5 2.99 20.89 2.91
CA GLN A 5 2.03 21.08 4.01
C GLN A 5 1.27 19.79 4.31
N LEU A 6 0.88 19.07 3.28
CA LEU A 6 0.05 17.87 3.40
C LEU A 6 0.80 16.72 4.09
N LEU A 7 2.06 16.46 3.71
CA LEU A 7 2.79 15.30 4.22
C LEU A 7 3.11 15.40 5.72
N PRO A 8 3.59 16.55 6.25
CA PRO A 8 3.78 16.66 7.69
C PRO A 8 2.51 16.44 8.50
N MET A 9 1.38 16.93 8.00
CA MET A 9 0.08 16.71 8.65
C MET A 9 -0.31 15.23 8.63
N ALA A 10 -0.14 14.57 7.48
CA ALA A 10 -0.44 13.15 7.36
C ALA A 10 0.45 12.32 8.29
N PHE A 11 1.74 12.63 8.36
CA PHE A 11 2.67 11.91 9.22
C PHE A 11 2.31 12.08 10.71
N ALA A 12 1.93 13.29 11.12
CA ALA A 12 1.50 13.54 12.49
C ALA A 12 0.21 12.79 12.83
N GLU A 13 -0.77 12.79 11.92
CA GLU A 13 -2.02 12.05 12.10
C GLU A 13 -1.78 10.53 12.18
N TYR A 14 -0.87 10.02 11.37
CA TYR A 14 -0.52 8.61 11.40
C TYR A 14 0.11 8.22 12.74
N ASP A 15 1.07 9.00 13.21
CA ASP A 15 1.71 8.75 14.51
C ASP A 15 0.71 8.81 15.65
N LYS A 16 -0.23 9.76 15.60
CA LYS A 16 -1.31 9.86 16.57
C LYS A 16 -2.18 8.61 16.54
N PHE A 17 -2.57 8.17 15.35
CA PHE A 17 -3.36 6.95 15.19
C PHE A 17 -2.66 5.74 15.80
N LEU A 18 -1.37 5.57 15.53
CA LEU A 18 -0.59 4.45 16.09
C LEU A 18 -0.50 4.51 17.60
N SER A 19 -0.44 5.72 18.18
CA SER A 19 -0.41 5.87 19.64
C SER A 19 -1.73 5.52 20.32
N GLU A 20 -2.84 5.63 19.59
CA GLU A 20 -4.19 5.38 20.09
C GLU A 20 -4.70 3.96 19.80
N ASN A 21 -3.93 3.16 19.06
CA ASN A 21 -4.33 1.82 18.65
C ASN A 21 -3.27 0.80 19.02
N LYS A 22 -3.68 -0.48 19.10
CA LYS A 22 -2.77 -1.56 19.47
C LYS A 22 -2.02 -2.05 18.23
N VAL A 23 -0.79 -1.59 18.06
CA VAL A 23 0.08 -2.00 16.96
C VAL A 23 0.68 -3.37 17.27
N ILE A 24 0.65 -4.27 16.29
CA ILE A 24 1.23 -5.62 16.39
C ILE A 24 2.56 -5.62 15.66
N LYS A 25 3.62 -6.03 16.34
CA LYS A 25 4.97 -6.14 15.77
C LYS A 25 5.57 -7.50 16.06
N GLY A 26 6.46 -7.96 15.18
CA GLY A 26 7.24 -9.18 15.38
C GLY A 26 6.48 -10.47 15.16
N THR A 27 5.24 -10.42 14.69
CA THR A 27 4.47 -11.61 14.34
C THR A 27 4.62 -11.93 12.84
N PRO A 28 4.36 -13.20 12.43
CA PRO A 28 4.38 -13.52 11.00
C PRO A 28 3.46 -12.65 10.15
N ASP A 29 2.28 -12.31 10.66
CA ASP A 29 1.32 -11.46 9.94
C ASP A 29 1.86 -10.03 9.79
N ALA A 30 2.43 -9.46 10.86
CA ALA A 30 3.01 -8.11 10.79
C ALA A 30 4.21 -8.07 9.83
N GLU A 31 5.04 -9.10 9.85
CA GLU A 31 6.19 -9.20 8.94
C GLU A 31 5.74 -9.34 7.49
N MET A 32 4.66 -10.09 7.24
CA MET A 32 4.07 -10.23 5.91
C MET A 32 3.59 -8.86 5.38
N ILE A 33 2.89 -8.08 6.19
CA ILE A 33 2.42 -6.74 5.81
C ILE A 33 3.61 -5.87 5.41
N THR A 34 4.69 -5.85 6.20
CA THR A 34 5.88 -5.08 5.88
C THR A 34 6.57 -5.57 4.61
N ARG A 35 6.71 -6.87 4.44
CA ARG A 35 7.35 -7.47 3.26
C ARG A 35 6.59 -7.13 1.97
N VAL A 36 5.28 -7.30 1.98
CA VAL A 36 4.42 -6.97 0.83
C VAL A 36 4.49 -5.47 0.53
N GLY A 37 4.41 -4.65 1.58
CA GLY A 37 4.49 -3.19 1.44
C GLY A 37 5.79 -2.72 0.80
N GLN A 38 6.91 -3.29 1.20
CA GLN A 38 8.21 -2.97 0.62
C GLN A 38 8.27 -3.32 -0.87
N ARG A 39 7.73 -4.46 -1.27
CA ARG A 39 7.68 -4.88 -2.67
C ARG A 39 6.81 -3.94 -3.51
N ILE A 40 5.65 -3.57 -3.00
CA ILE A 40 4.72 -2.68 -3.69
C ILE A 40 5.32 -1.28 -3.84
N SER A 41 5.94 -0.74 -2.79
CA SER A 41 6.54 0.59 -2.85
C SER A 41 7.68 0.66 -3.87
N VAL A 42 8.54 -0.35 -3.90
CA VAL A 42 9.63 -0.44 -4.88
C VAL A 42 9.08 -0.54 -6.31
N ALA A 43 8.06 -1.37 -6.52
CA ALA A 43 7.44 -1.54 -7.84
C ALA A 43 6.77 -0.25 -8.31
N ALA A 44 6.06 0.45 -7.42
CA ALA A 44 5.42 1.72 -7.75
C ALA A 44 6.45 2.78 -8.15
N GLU A 45 7.54 2.87 -7.40
CA GLU A 45 8.62 3.82 -7.68
C GLU A 45 9.30 3.55 -9.02
N ARG A 46 9.61 2.28 -9.29
CA ARG A 46 10.20 1.88 -10.58
C ARG A 46 9.28 2.16 -11.75
N TRP A 47 8.00 1.87 -11.59
CA TRP A 47 7.03 2.11 -12.65
C TRP A 47 6.88 3.60 -12.95
N LEU A 48 6.79 4.43 -11.91
CA LEU A 48 6.70 5.87 -12.06
C LEU A 48 7.93 6.45 -12.75
N ASP A 49 9.12 5.99 -12.35
CA ASP A 49 10.38 6.43 -12.97
C ASP A 49 10.43 6.04 -14.46
N ALA A 50 10.01 4.82 -14.81
CA ALA A 50 10.00 4.33 -16.17
C ALA A 50 8.97 5.04 -17.06
N ASN A 51 7.95 5.67 -16.47
CA ASN A 51 6.86 6.32 -17.19
C ASN A 51 6.90 7.86 -17.06
N ASN A 52 8.08 8.42 -16.85
CA ASN A 52 8.35 9.86 -16.84
C ASN A 52 7.70 10.61 -15.68
N HIS A 53 7.52 9.93 -14.54
CA HIS A 53 7.05 10.55 -13.31
C HIS A 53 8.13 10.50 -12.22
N GLN A 54 9.39 10.75 -12.61
CA GLN A 54 10.51 10.77 -11.68
C GLN A 54 10.26 11.78 -10.55
N GLY A 55 10.61 11.40 -9.34
CA GLY A 55 10.44 12.26 -8.18
C GLY A 55 9.01 12.34 -7.64
N TYR A 56 8.05 11.64 -8.23
CA TYR A 56 6.66 11.64 -7.75
C TYR A 56 6.55 11.23 -6.28
N LEU A 57 7.36 10.25 -5.87
CA LEU A 57 7.36 9.70 -4.50
C LEU A 57 8.54 10.19 -3.66
N LYS A 58 9.26 11.23 -4.07
CA LYS A 58 10.51 11.66 -3.44
C LYS A 58 10.35 12.01 -1.95
N ASP A 59 9.21 12.55 -1.55
CA ASP A 59 8.95 12.97 -0.17
C ASP A 59 8.18 11.91 0.63
N TYR A 60 7.90 10.76 0.02
CA TYR A 60 7.23 9.66 0.69
C TYR A 60 8.15 9.01 1.71
N LYS A 61 7.57 8.65 2.86
CA LYS A 61 8.24 7.88 3.91
C LYS A 61 7.35 6.68 4.21
N TRP A 62 7.55 5.63 3.44
CA TRP A 62 6.74 4.42 3.52
C TRP A 62 6.79 3.80 4.90
N GLU A 63 5.64 3.46 5.42
CA GLU A 63 5.51 2.79 6.70
C GLU A 63 4.29 1.89 6.68
N TYR A 64 4.42 0.69 7.23
CA TYR A 64 3.40 -0.35 7.18
C TYR A 64 3.17 -0.86 8.59
N ASN A 65 1.94 -0.80 9.07
CA ASN A 65 1.62 -1.30 10.40
C ASN A 65 0.36 -2.15 10.38
N LEU A 66 0.36 -3.19 11.21
CA LEU A 66 -0.79 -4.01 11.51
C LEU A 66 -1.33 -3.59 12.87
N VAL A 67 -2.63 -3.31 12.97
CA VAL A 67 -3.27 -2.97 14.24
C VAL A 67 -4.29 -4.05 14.63
N ASN A 68 -4.37 -4.31 15.92
CA ASN A 68 -5.29 -5.30 16.45
C ASN A 68 -6.69 -4.69 16.56
N ASP A 69 -7.48 -4.89 15.53
CA ASP A 69 -8.85 -4.41 15.44
C ASP A 69 -9.65 -5.39 14.59
N LYS A 70 -10.85 -5.75 15.02
CA LYS A 70 -11.72 -6.71 14.34
C LYS A 70 -12.34 -6.17 13.06
N SER A 71 -12.26 -4.88 12.81
CA SER A 71 -12.81 -4.25 11.60
C SER A 71 -12.13 -4.82 10.36
N VAL A 72 -12.91 -5.04 9.31
CA VAL A 72 -12.41 -5.42 8.00
C VAL A 72 -12.03 -4.14 7.29
N ASN A 73 -10.79 -3.71 7.48
CA ASN A 73 -10.35 -2.42 6.97
C ASN A 73 -8.84 -2.41 6.69
N ALA A 74 -8.46 -1.56 5.76
CA ALA A 74 -7.08 -1.18 5.46
C ALA A 74 -7.13 0.19 4.79
N TRP A 75 -6.10 1.00 5.00
CA TRP A 75 -6.05 2.32 4.38
C TRP A 75 -4.61 2.81 4.20
N CYS A 76 -4.46 3.76 3.29
CA CYS A 76 -3.19 4.42 3.01
C CYS A 76 -3.38 5.94 3.07
N MET A 77 -2.58 6.59 3.89
CA MET A 77 -2.54 8.05 3.96
C MET A 77 -1.49 8.61 2.99
N PRO A 78 -1.59 9.91 2.66
CA PRO A 78 -0.54 10.56 1.87
C PRO A 78 0.85 10.32 2.45
N GLY A 79 1.83 10.19 1.59
CA GLY A 79 3.20 9.96 2.01
C GLY A 79 3.56 8.49 2.23
N GLY A 80 2.64 7.56 1.92
CA GLY A 80 2.92 6.13 1.99
C GLY A 80 2.72 5.51 3.36
N LYS A 81 1.85 6.09 4.18
CA LYS A 81 1.54 5.57 5.53
C LYS A 81 0.36 4.60 5.44
N ILE A 82 0.60 3.34 5.74
CA ILE A 82 -0.35 2.25 5.52
C ILE A 82 -0.69 1.56 6.83
N VAL A 83 -1.99 1.26 7.01
CA VAL A 83 -2.49 0.46 8.13
C VAL A 83 -3.35 -0.68 7.60
N PHE A 84 -3.12 -1.88 8.14
CA PHE A 84 -3.99 -3.03 7.98
C PHE A 84 -4.56 -3.40 9.35
N TYR A 85 -5.86 -3.69 9.39
CA TYR A 85 -6.53 -4.16 10.59
C TYR A 85 -6.54 -5.69 10.58
N THR A 86 -6.37 -6.30 11.75
CA THR A 86 -6.35 -7.78 11.84
C THR A 86 -7.64 -8.41 11.30
N GLY A 87 -8.76 -7.70 11.37
CA GLY A 87 -10.04 -8.18 10.84
C GLY A 87 -10.04 -8.45 9.35
N ILE A 88 -9.09 -7.86 8.58
CA ILE A 88 -9.00 -8.10 7.13
C ILE A 88 -8.23 -9.36 6.78
N LEU A 89 -7.43 -9.90 7.70
CA LEU A 89 -6.56 -11.04 7.42
C LEU A 89 -7.32 -12.29 6.95
N PRO A 90 -8.44 -12.69 7.61
CA PRO A 90 -9.23 -13.83 7.11
C PRO A 90 -9.83 -13.59 5.72
N ILE A 91 -10.15 -12.35 5.40
CA ILE A 91 -10.72 -11.98 4.09
C ILE A 91 -9.63 -12.05 3.00
N ALA A 92 -8.44 -11.58 3.31
CA ALA A 92 -7.31 -11.62 2.38
C ALA A 92 -6.81 -13.04 2.14
N LYS A 93 -6.89 -13.90 3.13
CA LYS A 93 -6.55 -15.35 3.13
C LYS A 93 -5.05 -15.62 3.10
N ASN A 94 -4.27 -14.93 2.27
CA ASN A 94 -2.85 -15.21 2.06
C ASN A 94 -2.10 -13.95 1.61
N GLU A 95 -0.81 -14.10 1.37
CA GLU A 95 0.06 -12.99 0.97
C GLU A 95 -0.40 -12.34 -0.34
N ALA A 96 -0.88 -13.13 -1.31
CA ALA A 96 -1.41 -12.59 -2.57
C ALA A 96 -2.63 -11.70 -2.33
N GLY A 97 -3.51 -12.08 -1.41
CA GLY A 97 -4.66 -11.27 -1.02
C GLY A 97 -4.26 -9.96 -0.35
N ILE A 98 -3.27 -10.02 0.52
CA ILE A 98 -2.72 -8.81 1.14
C ILE A 98 -2.13 -7.89 0.06
N ALA A 99 -1.39 -8.44 -0.89
CA ALA A 99 -0.80 -7.67 -1.98
C ALA A 99 -1.88 -6.99 -2.83
N ALA A 100 -2.97 -7.68 -3.14
CA ALA A 100 -4.09 -7.11 -3.90
C ALA A 100 -4.73 -5.94 -3.16
N ILE A 101 -5.04 -6.12 -1.88
CA ILE A 101 -5.67 -5.08 -1.06
C ILE A 101 -4.73 -3.88 -0.90
N MET A 102 -3.48 -4.13 -0.54
CA MET A 102 -2.50 -3.06 -0.33
C MET A 102 -2.23 -2.29 -1.61
N GLY A 103 -2.10 -2.98 -2.73
CA GLY A 103 -1.92 -2.35 -4.03
C GLY A 103 -3.09 -1.45 -4.39
N HIS A 104 -4.31 -1.90 -4.11
CA HIS A 104 -5.52 -1.10 -4.34
C HIS A 104 -5.50 0.19 -3.50
N GLU A 105 -5.16 0.07 -2.22
CA GLU A 105 -5.09 1.24 -1.33
C GLU A 105 -3.99 2.22 -1.75
N VAL A 106 -2.82 1.72 -2.14
CA VAL A 106 -1.74 2.55 -2.65
C VAL A 106 -2.15 3.28 -3.92
N ALA A 107 -2.82 2.60 -4.86
CA ALA A 107 -3.30 3.20 -6.09
C ALA A 107 -4.27 4.35 -5.81
N HIS A 108 -5.21 4.14 -4.90
CA HIS A 108 -6.15 5.19 -4.50
C HIS A 108 -5.44 6.40 -3.89
N ALA A 109 -4.47 6.16 -3.00
CA ALA A 109 -3.72 7.22 -2.37
C ALA A 109 -2.92 8.04 -3.40
N LEU A 110 -2.26 7.38 -4.33
CA LEU A 110 -1.50 8.05 -5.39
C LEU A 110 -2.42 8.88 -6.31
N ALA A 111 -3.61 8.35 -6.64
CA ALA A 111 -4.56 9.05 -7.49
C ALA A 111 -5.13 10.29 -6.81
N ASN A 112 -5.39 10.21 -5.51
CA ASN A 112 -6.14 11.26 -4.78
C ASN A 112 -5.24 12.25 -4.05
N HIS A 113 -4.01 11.89 -3.72
CA HIS A 113 -3.14 12.69 -2.87
C HIS A 113 -1.90 13.24 -3.60
N GLY A 114 -1.69 12.88 -4.87
CA GLY A 114 -0.53 13.36 -5.62
C GLY A 114 -0.73 14.78 -6.13
N GLN A 115 0.38 15.56 -6.21
CA GLN A 115 0.36 16.88 -6.84
C GLN A 115 0.16 16.78 -8.35
N GLN A 116 0.69 15.73 -8.97
CA GLN A 116 0.49 15.44 -10.38
C GLN A 116 -0.61 14.42 -10.50
N ARG A 117 -1.70 14.81 -11.16
CA ARG A 117 -2.81 13.89 -11.38
C ARG A 117 -2.43 12.86 -12.44
N MET A 118 -2.48 11.60 -12.06
CA MET A 118 -2.33 10.49 -12.97
C MET A 118 -3.69 9.85 -13.20
N SER A 119 -3.90 9.27 -14.39
CA SER A 119 -5.13 8.54 -14.66
C SER A 119 -5.22 7.30 -13.77
N ALA A 120 -6.43 6.93 -13.39
CA ALA A 120 -6.66 5.72 -12.60
C ALA A 120 -6.09 4.48 -13.30
N GLY A 121 -6.18 4.43 -14.64
CA GLY A 121 -5.64 3.32 -15.42
C GLY A 121 -4.12 3.20 -15.32
N MET A 122 -3.39 4.32 -15.33
CA MET A 122 -1.94 4.30 -15.19
C MET A 122 -1.52 3.80 -13.82
N ILE A 123 -2.20 4.25 -12.77
CA ILE A 123 -1.91 3.84 -11.40
C ILE A 123 -2.21 2.35 -11.22
N GLN A 124 -3.33 1.89 -11.75
CA GLN A 124 -3.71 0.48 -11.71
C GLN A 124 -2.68 -0.41 -12.39
N GLN A 125 -2.09 0.05 -13.49
CA GLN A 125 -1.03 -0.66 -14.19
C GLN A 125 0.21 -0.80 -13.31
N GLY A 126 0.64 0.28 -12.64
CA GLY A 126 1.77 0.26 -11.72
C GLY A 126 1.52 -0.65 -10.53
N VAL A 127 0.31 -0.62 -9.98
CA VAL A 127 -0.11 -1.51 -8.89
C VAL A 127 -0.13 -2.97 -9.35
N GLY A 128 -0.57 -3.23 -10.57
CA GLY A 128 -0.53 -4.57 -11.16
C GLY A 128 0.88 -5.15 -11.19
N VAL A 129 1.89 -4.33 -11.48
CA VAL A 129 3.29 -4.75 -11.38
C VAL A 129 3.65 -5.12 -9.94
N GLY A 130 3.20 -4.34 -8.96
CA GLY A 130 3.42 -4.63 -7.55
C GLY A 130 2.83 -5.97 -7.12
N VAL A 131 1.59 -6.24 -7.54
CA VAL A 131 0.93 -7.51 -7.25
C VAL A 131 1.67 -8.68 -7.91
N ALA A 132 2.07 -8.52 -9.18
CA ALA A 132 2.82 -9.56 -9.87
C ALA A 132 4.13 -9.91 -9.16
N LEU A 133 4.87 -8.90 -8.67
CA LEU A 133 6.10 -9.12 -7.92
C LEU A 133 5.84 -9.78 -6.57
N ALA A 134 4.81 -9.35 -5.86
CA ALA A 134 4.46 -9.91 -4.54
C ALA A 134 3.95 -11.35 -4.63
N THR A 135 3.38 -11.74 -5.79
CA THR A 135 2.79 -13.06 -5.99
C THR A 135 3.58 -13.93 -6.95
N LYS A 136 4.83 -13.58 -7.24
CA LYS A 136 5.67 -14.31 -8.24
C LYS A 136 5.85 -15.80 -7.96
N ASP A 137 5.74 -16.20 -6.68
CA ASP A 137 5.87 -17.59 -6.25
C ASP A 137 4.53 -18.35 -6.24
N LYS A 138 3.44 -17.69 -6.66
CA LYS A 138 2.11 -18.30 -6.74
C LYS A 138 1.86 -18.84 -8.15
N SER A 139 0.86 -19.71 -8.26
CA SER A 139 0.45 -20.22 -9.57
C SER A 139 -0.06 -19.10 -10.47
N ALA A 140 0.03 -19.29 -11.79
CA ALA A 140 -0.45 -18.31 -12.75
C ALA A 140 -1.95 -18.02 -12.57
N SER A 141 -2.75 -19.03 -12.22
CA SER A 141 -4.18 -18.83 -11.97
C SER A 141 -4.44 -17.98 -10.73
N GLU A 142 -3.68 -18.16 -9.66
CA GLU A 142 -3.79 -17.32 -8.46
C GLU A 142 -3.40 -15.88 -8.74
N GLN A 143 -2.29 -15.67 -9.44
CA GLN A 143 -1.85 -14.33 -9.83
C GLN A 143 -2.91 -13.61 -10.65
N THR A 144 -3.50 -14.30 -11.64
CA THR A 144 -4.56 -13.75 -12.47
C THR A 144 -5.78 -13.37 -11.63
N MET A 145 -6.18 -14.24 -10.71
CA MET A 145 -7.33 -13.99 -9.83
C MET A 145 -7.12 -12.71 -9.01
N TRP A 146 -5.94 -12.53 -8.41
CA TRP A 146 -5.67 -11.37 -7.59
C TRP A 146 -5.51 -10.10 -8.42
N MET A 147 -4.93 -10.18 -9.62
CA MET A 147 -4.81 -9.04 -10.51
C MET A 147 -6.18 -8.55 -11.01
N GLN A 148 -7.14 -9.45 -11.20
CA GLN A 148 -8.50 -9.10 -11.59
C GLN A 148 -9.32 -8.49 -10.46
N ALA A 149 -8.89 -8.66 -9.21
CA ALA A 149 -9.58 -8.10 -8.04
C ALA A 149 -9.40 -6.58 -7.90
N PHE A 150 -8.48 -5.97 -8.64
CA PHE A 150 -8.27 -4.51 -8.61
C PHE A 150 -9.38 -3.72 -9.27
#